data_c9002b14c582d7b6c9e56b8e15bc4dff
#
_entry.id   c9002b14c582d7b6c9e56b8e15bc4dff
#
_cell.length_a   1.000
_cell.length_b   1.000
_cell.length_c   1.000
_cell.angle_alpha   90.00
_cell.angle_beta   90.00
_cell.angle_gamma   90.00
#
_symmetry.space_group_name_H-M   'P 1'
#
loop_
_entity.id
_entity.type
_entity.pdbx_description
1 polymer ?
#
loop_
_entity_poly.entity_id
_entity_poly.type
_entity_poly.pdbx_seq_one_letter_code
_entity_poly.pdbx_strand_id
1 'polypeptide(L)'
;MAIIPITVIFAFSNENVLYYTAICSGFAVAEIIVWLGRDIVIPKINLASKAIIIAFYFITIIVYITIVLQNGMFSLKALDIYEVYSVRSEFHLNKYVGYLFNWQYTIITPFFIVRAIDRKKYLTAIAFCGMQFLAYLYAAQKNILFVIPLVVGIAIVSNLRSFNTLAFCGLSLGTALVTALGFKLNFFYQLYDLFVRRVLILSANLKFIYYDYFSTHTLIGLAGTLWGKFLGIDFPYEERIGIIISTEYFNKPEMNSNTGFWAEGYYRFGLFGILLVGIIFALLILVIDEFAKWNGYSFALGISFFAIFTLNDGGIIDSIIFGPLTVLIFLCLFYNKGDDFKKLRMKTEYSKI
;
A
#
# COMPACT_ATOMS: atom_id res chain seq x y z
N MET A 1 13.03 1.77 0.61
CA MET A 1 12.35 0.80 1.49
C MET A 1 12.44 -0.63 0.98
N ALA A 2 12.28 -0.90 -0.30
CA ALA A 2 12.24 -2.28 -0.79
C ALA A 2 13.55 -3.07 -0.67
N ILE A 3 14.72 -2.45 -0.66
CA ILE A 3 16.00 -3.15 -0.68
C ILE A 3 16.89 -2.88 0.54
N ILE A 4 16.95 -1.64 1.05
CA ILE A 4 17.85 -1.27 2.14
C ILE A 4 17.67 -2.14 3.40
N PRO A 5 16.43 -2.37 3.93
CA PRO A 5 16.25 -3.24 5.09
C PRO A 5 16.66 -4.69 4.83
N ILE A 6 16.45 -5.20 3.62
CA ILE A 6 16.86 -6.55 3.21
C ILE A 6 18.37 -6.67 3.22
N THR A 7 19.08 -5.65 2.70
CA THR A 7 20.56 -5.58 2.70
C THR A 7 21.09 -5.56 4.13
N VAL A 8 20.42 -4.83 5.05
CA VAL A 8 20.81 -4.79 6.46
C VAL A 8 20.67 -6.19 7.09
N ILE A 9 19.53 -6.86 6.90
CA ILE A 9 19.32 -8.22 7.44
C ILE A 9 20.38 -9.15 6.84
N PHE A 10 20.59 -9.14 5.53
CA PHE A 10 21.60 -9.97 4.89
C PHE A 10 23.02 -9.73 5.45
N ALA A 11 23.39 -8.49 5.71
CA ALA A 11 24.72 -8.13 6.20
C ALA A 11 24.99 -8.56 7.66
N PHE A 12 23.94 -8.66 8.49
CA PHE A 12 24.06 -8.95 9.92
C PHE A 12 23.53 -10.34 10.31
N SER A 13 22.90 -11.06 9.39
CA SER A 13 22.41 -12.42 9.59
C SER A 13 23.07 -13.34 8.56
N ASN A 14 23.19 -14.64 8.87
CA ASN A 14 23.79 -15.60 7.95
C ASN A 14 22.75 -16.09 6.92
N GLU A 15 22.25 -15.16 6.11
CA GLU A 15 21.17 -15.38 5.16
C GLU A 15 21.69 -15.92 3.80
N ASN A 16 20.79 -16.51 3.02
CA ASN A 16 21.15 -17.12 1.75
C ASN A 16 21.56 -16.09 0.68
N VAL A 17 22.80 -16.21 0.19
CA VAL A 17 23.40 -15.30 -0.82
C VAL A 17 22.64 -15.36 -2.14
N LEU A 18 22.20 -16.55 -2.59
CA LEU A 18 21.50 -16.71 -3.86
C LEU A 18 20.16 -15.96 -3.86
N TYR A 19 19.41 -16.06 -2.77
CA TYR A 19 18.13 -15.34 -2.63
C TYR A 19 18.33 -13.82 -2.58
N TYR A 20 19.32 -13.37 -1.80
CA TYR A 20 19.62 -11.94 -1.73
C TYR A 20 20.05 -11.39 -3.10
N THR A 21 20.93 -12.10 -3.82
CA THR A 21 21.37 -11.68 -5.17
C THR A 21 20.22 -11.69 -6.18
N ALA A 22 19.25 -12.62 -6.05
CA ALA A 22 18.06 -12.62 -6.88
C ALA A 22 17.18 -11.38 -6.64
N ILE A 23 16.99 -10.98 -5.38
CA ILE A 23 16.26 -9.73 -5.05
C ILE A 23 16.99 -8.51 -5.61
N CYS A 24 18.32 -8.43 -5.46
CA CYS A 24 19.12 -7.35 -6.03
C CYS A 24 19.00 -7.31 -7.57
N SER A 25 19.01 -8.47 -8.22
CA SER A 25 18.81 -8.59 -9.68
C SER A 25 17.41 -8.15 -10.10
N GLY A 26 16.37 -8.56 -9.37
CA GLY A 26 14.99 -8.13 -9.61
C GLY A 26 14.82 -6.61 -9.47
N PHE A 27 15.47 -6.02 -8.47
CA PHE A 27 15.49 -4.57 -8.28
C PHE A 27 16.25 -3.86 -9.41
N ALA A 28 17.42 -4.36 -9.81
CA ALA A 28 18.18 -3.80 -10.93
C ALA A 28 17.40 -3.88 -12.25
N VAL A 29 16.71 -4.99 -12.51
CA VAL A 29 15.84 -5.13 -13.68
C VAL A 29 14.72 -4.09 -13.62
N ALA A 30 14.10 -3.87 -12.46
CA ALA A 30 13.06 -2.86 -12.29
C ALA A 30 13.60 -1.45 -12.59
N GLU A 31 14.77 -1.09 -12.07
CA GLU A 31 15.42 0.20 -12.33
C GLU A 31 15.75 0.39 -13.82
N ILE A 32 16.29 -0.63 -14.47
CA ILE A 32 16.60 -0.60 -15.91
C ILE A 32 15.31 -0.38 -16.73
N ILE A 33 14.23 -1.08 -16.43
CA ILE A 33 12.95 -0.94 -17.13
C ILE A 33 12.38 0.47 -16.93
N VAL A 34 12.41 1.00 -15.72
CA VAL A 34 11.96 2.37 -15.44
C VAL A 34 12.82 3.39 -16.19
N TRP A 35 14.15 3.19 -16.22
CA TRP A 35 15.06 4.08 -16.93
C TRP A 35 14.83 4.07 -18.44
N LEU A 36 14.67 2.87 -19.05
CA LEU A 36 14.38 2.73 -20.48
C LEU A 36 12.96 3.20 -20.85
N GLY A 37 12.01 3.00 -19.94
CA GLY A 37 10.60 3.30 -20.15
C GLY A 37 10.20 4.75 -19.90
N ARG A 38 11.08 5.59 -19.34
CA ARG A 38 10.76 6.97 -18.92
C ARG A 38 10.21 7.89 -20.03
N ASP A 39 10.58 7.60 -21.29
CA ASP A 39 10.17 8.35 -22.46
C ASP A 39 8.97 7.72 -23.21
N ILE A 40 8.50 6.55 -22.72
CA ILE A 40 7.31 5.88 -23.26
C ILE A 40 6.07 6.66 -22.84
N VAL A 41 5.29 7.08 -23.81
CA VAL A 41 4.00 7.73 -23.58
C VAL A 41 2.91 6.65 -23.49
N ILE A 42 2.34 6.47 -22.32
CA ILE A 42 1.18 5.58 -22.15
C ILE A 42 -0.06 6.34 -22.63
N PRO A 43 -0.81 5.80 -23.63
CA PRO A 43 -1.96 6.50 -24.16
C PRO A 43 -3.03 6.69 -23.08
N LYS A 44 -3.48 7.92 -22.94
CA LYS A 44 -4.56 8.25 -22.02
C LYS A 44 -5.90 7.82 -22.59
N ILE A 45 -6.66 7.09 -21.82
CA ILE A 45 -8.02 6.71 -22.18
C ILE A 45 -8.98 7.78 -21.61
N ASN A 46 -9.66 8.50 -22.51
CA ASN A 46 -10.56 9.56 -22.11
C ASN A 46 -11.87 8.98 -21.52
N LEU A 47 -11.86 8.73 -20.23
CA LEU A 47 -13.08 8.55 -19.45
C LEU A 47 -13.41 9.87 -18.74
N ALA A 48 -14.71 10.21 -18.67
CA ALA A 48 -15.09 11.45 -17.98
C ALA A 48 -14.67 11.37 -16.50
N SER A 49 -13.69 12.17 -16.08
CA SER A 49 -13.17 12.23 -14.71
C SER A 49 -14.28 12.43 -13.67
N LYS A 50 -15.41 13.04 -14.07
CA LYS A 50 -16.62 13.15 -13.23
C LYS A 50 -17.28 11.82 -12.94
N ALA A 51 -17.33 10.90 -13.93
CA ALA A 51 -17.90 9.58 -13.73
C ALA A 51 -17.10 8.79 -12.70
N ILE A 52 -15.77 8.90 -12.73
CA ILE A 52 -14.88 8.29 -11.73
C ILE A 52 -15.17 8.86 -10.34
N ILE A 53 -15.29 10.18 -10.22
CA ILE A 53 -15.59 10.83 -8.93
C ILE A 53 -16.95 10.39 -8.40
N ILE A 54 -17.98 10.33 -9.24
CA ILE A 54 -19.32 9.87 -8.87
C ILE A 54 -19.27 8.40 -8.42
N ALA A 55 -18.58 7.54 -9.17
CA ALA A 55 -18.39 6.15 -8.80
C ALA A 55 -17.68 6.00 -7.44
N PHE A 56 -16.65 6.80 -7.17
CA PHE A 56 -15.96 6.80 -5.88
C PHE A 56 -16.84 7.28 -4.72
N TYR A 57 -17.68 8.30 -4.92
CA TYR A 57 -18.67 8.69 -3.92
C TYR A 57 -19.67 7.55 -3.66
N PHE A 58 -20.15 6.89 -4.71
CA PHE A 58 -21.07 5.78 -4.59
C PHE A 58 -20.46 4.60 -3.83
N ILE A 59 -19.21 4.22 -4.17
CA ILE A 59 -18.47 3.19 -3.41
C ILE A 59 -18.31 3.61 -1.95
N THR A 60 -17.96 4.87 -1.68
CA THR A 60 -17.81 5.39 -0.32
C THR A 60 -19.11 5.23 0.47
N ILE A 61 -20.25 5.61 -0.09
CA ILE A 61 -21.56 5.50 0.54
C ILE A 61 -21.89 4.03 0.84
N ILE A 62 -21.71 3.14 -0.14
CA ILE A 62 -21.98 1.70 0.03
C ILE A 62 -21.12 1.12 1.15
N VAL A 63 -19.81 1.40 1.13
CA VAL A 63 -18.88 0.88 2.12
C VAL A 63 -19.28 1.29 3.54
N TYR A 64 -19.52 2.59 3.77
CA TYR A 64 -19.84 3.06 5.13
C TYR A 64 -21.21 2.62 5.60
N ILE A 65 -22.24 2.60 4.72
CA ILE A 65 -23.54 2.04 5.06
C ILE A 65 -23.40 0.57 5.45
N THR A 66 -22.68 -0.22 4.67
CA THR A 66 -22.53 -1.66 4.95
C THR A 66 -21.73 -1.90 6.23
N ILE A 67 -20.69 -1.11 6.51
CA ILE A 67 -19.95 -1.18 7.77
C ILE A 67 -20.89 -0.98 8.96
N VAL A 68 -21.71 0.07 8.93
CA VAL A 68 -22.67 0.38 10.01
C VAL A 68 -23.70 -0.74 10.15
N LEU A 69 -24.23 -1.27 9.05
CA LEU A 69 -25.25 -2.34 9.09
C LEU A 69 -24.69 -3.66 9.60
N GLN A 70 -23.42 -4.00 9.31
CA GLN A 70 -22.82 -5.27 9.70
C GLN A 70 -22.17 -5.22 11.09
N ASN A 71 -21.65 -4.08 11.51
CA ASN A 71 -20.88 -3.96 12.76
C ASN A 71 -21.54 -3.03 13.81
N GLY A 72 -22.68 -2.39 13.49
CA GLY A 72 -23.35 -1.47 14.40
C GLY A 72 -22.57 -0.18 14.60
N MET A 73 -22.48 0.29 15.84
CA MET A 73 -21.72 1.51 16.18
C MET A 73 -20.22 1.22 16.30
N PHE A 74 -19.40 2.21 15.93
CA PHE A 74 -17.96 2.12 16.10
C PHE A 74 -17.54 2.06 17.59
N SER A 75 -16.40 1.47 17.86
CA SER A 75 -15.86 1.33 19.22
C SER A 75 -14.72 2.31 19.49
N LEU A 76 -14.88 3.14 20.52
CA LEU A 76 -13.78 3.98 21.00
C LEU A 76 -12.65 3.18 21.67
N LYS A 77 -12.88 1.91 22.01
CA LYS A 77 -11.83 0.98 22.48
C LYS A 77 -10.71 0.79 21.46
N ALA A 78 -10.97 1.05 20.16
CA ALA A 78 -9.92 1.06 19.13
C ALA A 78 -8.79 2.05 19.41
N LEU A 79 -9.00 3.06 20.27
CA LEU A 79 -7.97 4.01 20.72
C LEU A 79 -7.07 3.47 21.82
N ASP A 80 -7.51 2.42 22.52
CA ASP A 80 -6.71 1.76 23.55
C ASP A 80 -5.82 0.68 22.90
N ILE A 81 -4.51 0.79 23.12
CA ILE A 81 -3.52 -0.14 22.55
C ILE A 81 -3.77 -1.59 23.00
N TYR A 82 -4.32 -1.79 24.19
CA TYR A 82 -4.62 -3.11 24.75
C TYR A 82 -5.89 -3.73 24.19
N GLU A 83 -6.87 -2.91 23.79
CA GLU A 83 -8.17 -3.33 23.29
C GLU A 83 -8.24 -3.44 21.73
N VAL A 84 -7.20 -2.95 21.03
CA VAL A 84 -7.15 -2.95 19.54
C VAL A 84 -7.40 -4.34 18.94
N TYR A 85 -6.88 -5.40 19.58
CA TYR A 85 -7.02 -6.75 19.04
C TYR A 85 -8.43 -7.30 19.22
N SER A 86 -9.12 -6.99 20.34
CA SER A 86 -10.51 -7.39 20.54
C SER A 86 -11.42 -6.72 19.52
N VAL A 87 -11.30 -5.40 19.34
CA VAL A 87 -12.07 -4.67 18.32
C VAL A 87 -11.84 -5.20 16.92
N ARG A 88 -10.57 -5.54 16.58
CA ARG A 88 -10.23 -6.12 15.28
C ARG A 88 -10.87 -7.50 15.06
N SER A 89 -10.95 -8.35 16.08
CA SER A 89 -11.55 -9.68 15.98
C SER A 89 -13.07 -9.62 15.85
N GLU A 90 -13.72 -8.57 16.35
CA GLU A 90 -15.16 -8.32 16.22
C GLU A 90 -15.55 -7.68 14.88
N PHE A 91 -14.59 -7.06 14.16
CA PHE A 91 -14.85 -6.41 12.88
C PHE A 91 -15.01 -7.42 11.76
N HIS A 92 -16.21 -7.51 11.21
CA HIS A 92 -16.54 -8.43 10.14
C HIS A 92 -17.13 -7.71 8.93
N LEU A 93 -16.63 -8.06 7.76
CA LEU A 93 -17.19 -7.65 6.48
C LEU A 93 -17.36 -8.87 5.58
N ASN A 94 -18.43 -8.89 4.80
CA ASN A 94 -18.51 -9.88 3.75
C ASN A 94 -17.36 -9.68 2.74
N LYS A 95 -16.98 -10.74 2.05
CA LYS A 95 -15.79 -10.77 1.18
C LYS A 95 -15.75 -9.62 0.16
N TYR A 96 -16.88 -9.30 -0.49
CA TYR A 96 -16.94 -8.27 -1.52
C TYR A 96 -16.80 -6.86 -0.94
N VAL A 97 -17.48 -6.60 0.16
CA VAL A 97 -17.35 -5.32 0.86
C VAL A 97 -15.97 -5.15 1.47
N GLY A 98 -15.32 -6.24 1.90
CA GLY A 98 -13.93 -6.24 2.34
C GLY A 98 -12.96 -5.73 1.26
N TYR A 99 -13.15 -6.10 -0.01
CA TYR A 99 -12.37 -5.53 -1.12
C TYR A 99 -12.67 -4.05 -1.32
N LEU A 100 -13.94 -3.64 -1.33
CA LEU A 100 -14.33 -2.24 -1.47
C LEU A 100 -13.81 -1.39 -0.29
N PHE A 101 -13.82 -1.93 0.92
CA PHE A 101 -13.26 -1.27 2.10
C PHE A 101 -11.74 -1.07 1.97
N ASN A 102 -11.02 -2.09 1.45
CA ASN A 102 -9.59 -1.97 1.18
C ASN A 102 -9.31 -0.88 0.12
N TRP A 103 -10.08 -0.81 -0.95
CA TRP A 103 -9.99 0.25 -1.95
C TRP A 103 -10.28 1.63 -1.34
N GLN A 104 -11.29 1.68 -0.46
CA GLN A 104 -11.74 2.91 0.18
C GLN A 104 -10.62 3.57 0.98
N TYR A 105 -10.04 2.85 1.95
CA TYR A 105 -9.04 3.47 2.82
C TYR A 105 -7.66 3.61 2.17
N THR A 106 -7.35 2.82 1.14
CA THR A 106 -6.02 2.82 0.50
C THR A 106 -5.92 3.81 -0.66
N ILE A 107 -6.97 3.98 -1.47
CA ILE A 107 -6.95 4.80 -2.68
C ILE A 107 -8.04 5.88 -2.69
N ILE A 108 -9.31 5.52 -2.42
CA ILE A 108 -10.44 6.42 -2.66
C ILE A 108 -10.41 7.58 -1.67
N THR A 109 -10.24 7.31 -0.37
CA THR A 109 -10.12 8.39 0.63
C THR A 109 -8.86 9.24 0.42
N PRO A 110 -7.65 8.69 0.24
CA PRO A 110 -6.47 9.44 -0.19
C PRO A 110 -6.70 10.33 -1.41
N PHE A 111 -7.34 9.81 -2.45
CA PHE A 111 -7.69 10.58 -3.65
C PHE A 111 -8.54 11.81 -3.29
N PHE A 112 -9.59 11.67 -2.47
CA PHE A 112 -10.42 12.80 -2.08
C PHE A 112 -9.68 13.80 -1.19
N ILE A 113 -8.83 13.33 -0.27
CA ILE A 113 -8.00 14.20 0.58
C ILE A 113 -7.06 15.05 -0.29
N VAL A 114 -6.26 14.41 -1.16
CA VAL A 114 -5.29 15.09 -2.02
C VAL A 114 -6.00 16.05 -2.98
N ARG A 115 -7.11 15.60 -3.59
CA ARG A 115 -7.92 16.43 -4.48
C ARG A 115 -8.51 17.66 -3.76
N ALA A 116 -8.90 17.51 -2.51
CA ALA A 116 -9.44 18.61 -1.71
C ALA A 116 -8.35 19.62 -1.32
N ILE A 117 -7.17 19.14 -0.93
CA ILE A 117 -5.99 19.98 -0.63
C ILE A 117 -5.56 20.75 -1.88
N ASP A 118 -5.43 20.09 -3.02
CA ASP A 118 -5.05 20.70 -4.29
C ASP A 118 -6.04 21.80 -4.74
N ARG A 119 -7.31 21.64 -4.39
CA ARG A 119 -8.37 22.64 -4.63
C ARG A 119 -8.51 23.68 -3.52
N LYS A 120 -7.67 23.67 -2.52
CA LYS A 120 -7.75 24.53 -1.32
C LYS A 120 -9.08 24.41 -0.56
N LYS A 121 -9.78 23.26 -0.69
CA LYS A 121 -11.03 22.95 0.00
C LYS A 121 -10.74 22.21 1.31
N TYR A 122 -10.08 22.87 2.24
CA TYR A 122 -9.57 22.25 3.46
C TYR A 122 -10.66 21.60 4.33
N LEU A 123 -11.85 22.19 4.40
CA LEU A 123 -12.98 21.59 5.13
C LEU A 123 -13.37 20.21 4.55
N THR A 124 -13.36 20.08 3.23
CA THR A 124 -13.59 18.79 2.56
C THR A 124 -12.47 17.80 2.85
N ALA A 125 -11.21 18.25 2.87
CA ALA A 125 -10.08 17.40 3.25
C ALA A 125 -10.22 16.89 4.68
N ILE A 126 -10.58 17.76 5.64
CA ILE A 126 -10.83 17.40 7.04
C ILE A 126 -11.97 16.39 7.14
N ALA A 127 -13.07 16.56 6.39
CA ALA A 127 -14.18 15.61 6.38
C ALA A 127 -13.72 14.21 5.93
N PHE A 128 -12.92 14.09 4.86
CA PHE A 128 -12.38 12.80 4.43
C PHE A 128 -11.33 12.22 5.38
N CYS A 129 -10.53 13.06 6.06
CA CYS A 129 -9.69 12.61 7.16
C CYS A 129 -10.52 12.04 8.33
N GLY A 130 -11.65 12.68 8.65
CA GLY A 130 -12.61 12.17 9.64
C GLY A 130 -13.23 10.83 9.23
N MET A 131 -13.58 10.65 7.95
CA MET A 131 -14.05 9.37 7.43
C MET A 131 -12.96 8.28 7.53
N GLN A 132 -11.70 8.61 7.20
CA GLN A 132 -10.57 7.68 7.34
C GLN A 132 -10.37 7.29 8.82
N PHE A 133 -10.49 8.24 9.73
CA PHE A 133 -10.43 7.99 11.16
C PHE A 133 -11.58 7.12 11.65
N LEU A 134 -12.80 7.34 11.13
CA LEU A 134 -13.94 6.47 11.40
C LEU A 134 -13.71 5.04 10.93
N ALA A 135 -13.13 4.85 9.74
CA ALA A 135 -12.73 3.52 9.25
C ALA A 135 -11.74 2.83 10.20
N TYR A 136 -10.82 3.60 10.79
CA TYR A 136 -9.92 3.08 11.83
C TYR A 136 -10.67 2.65 13.10
N LEU A 137 -11.64 3.44 13.58
CA LEU A 137 -12.42 3.10 14.78
C LEU A 137 -13.22 1.79 14.62
N TYR A 138 -13.62 1.44 13.40
CA TYR A 138 -14.25 0.16 13.10
C TYR A 138 -13.25 -0.99 13.00
N ALA A 139 -12.23 -0.82 12.17
CA ALA A 139 -11.34 -1.92 11.81
C ALA A 139 -10.16 -2.13 12.78
N ALA A 140 -9.85 -1.14 13.62
CA ALA A 140 -8.74 -1.12 14.56
C ALA A 140 -7.37 -1.48 13.92
N GLN A 141 -7.20 -1.18 12.63
CA GLN A 141 -5.96 -1.43 11.88
C GLN A 141 -5.13 -0.15 11.82
N LYS A 142 -3.96 -0.16 12.45
CA LYS A 142 -3.08 1.02 12.57
C LYS A 142 -2.67 1.62 11.22
N ASN A 143 -2.53 0.78 10.17
CA ASN A 143 -2.23 1.25 8.83
C ASN A 143 -3.29 2.21 8.28
N ILE A 144 -4.59 2.01 8.59
CA ILE A 144 -5.68 2.91 8.20
C ILE A 144 -5.49 4.30 8.83
N LEU A 145 -5.10 4.34 10.09
CA LEU A 145 -4.84 5.61 10.79
C LEU A 145 -3.63 6.36 10.20
N PHE A 146 -2.55 5.63 9.87
CA PHE A 146 -1.33 6.22 9.33
C PHE A 146 -1.49 6.80 7.92
N VAL A 147 -2.50 6.41 7.18
CA VAL A 147 -2.83 7.03 5.88
C VAL A 147 -3.01 8.55 6.02
N ILE A 148 -3.68 9.01 7.08
CA ILE A 148 -4.01 10.44 7.26
C ILE A 148 -2.74 11.31 7.29
N PRO A 149 -1.83 11.18 8.28
CA PRO A 149 -0.64 12.03 8.36
C PRO A 149 0.28 11.84 7.15
N LEU A 150 0.32 10.64 6.58
CA LEU A 150 1.17 10.33 5.45
C LEU A 150 0.68 11.01 4.16
N VAL A 151 -0.61 10.90 3.85
CA VAL A 151 -1.19 11.51 2.63
C VAL A 151 -1.21 13.03 2.74
N VAL A 152 -1.60 13.58 3.88
CA VAL A 152 -1.60 15.04 4.12
C VAL A 152 -0.17 15.57 4.10
N GLY A 153 0.76 14.90 4.78
CA GLY A 153 2.18 15.29 4.79
C GLY A 153 2.79 15.28 3.39
N ILE A 154 2.58 14.21 2.61
CA ILE A 154 3.05 14.14 1.23
C ILE A 154 2.42 15.24 0.37
N ALA A 155 1.11 15.46 0.45
CA ALA A 155 0.43 16.48 -0.35
C ALA A 155 0.95 17.90 -0.08
N ILE A 156 1.42 18.17 1.14
CA ILE A 156 2.00 19.47 1.52
C ILE A 156 3.48 19.56 1.13
N VAL A 157 4.27 18.55 1.52
CA VAL A 157 5.74 18.60 1.45
C VAL A 157 6.29 18.27 0.07
N SER A 158 5.58 17.45 -0.72
CA SER A 158 6.03 17.04 -2.07
C SER A 158 6.14 18.18 -3.09
N ASN A 159 5.56 19.35 -2.79
CA ASN A 159 5.72 20.56 -3.59
C ASN A 159 7.06 21.29 -3.34
N LEU A 160 7.81 20.90 -2.31
CA LEU A 160 9.11 21.50 -2.03
C LEU A 160 10.14 21.02 -3.06
N ARG A 161 10.97 21.96 -3.55
CA ARG A 161 12.02 21.68 -4.56
C ARG A 161 12.99 20.58 -4.15
N SER A 162 13.24 20.42 -2.85
CA SER A 162 14.17 19.44 -2.28
C SER A 162 13.44 18.23 -1.65
N PHE A 163 12.22 17.94 -2.05
CA PHE A 163 11.39 16.91 -1.41
C PHE A 163 12.11 15.55 -1.30
N ASN A 164 12.70 15.05 -2.39
CA ASN A 164 13.36 13.75 -2.40
C ASN A 164 14.53 13.69 -1.41
N THR A 165 15.35 14.73 -1.36
CA THR A 165 16.48 14.84 -0.43
C THR A 165 15.98 14.94 1.02
N LEU A 166 14.97 15.79 1.27
CA LEU A 166 14.39 15.95 2.60
C LEU A 166 13.71 14.66 3.09
N ALA A 167 12.99 13.95 2.21
CA ALA A 167 12.36 12.68 2.53
C ALA A 167 13.41 11.62 2.87
N PHE A 168 14.46 11.50 2.07
CA PHE A 168 15.55 10.54 2.33
C PHE A 168 16.30 10.86 3.63
N CYS A 169 16.74 12.11 3.81
CA CYS A 169 17.42 12.53 5.03
C CYS A 169 16.51 12.42 6.26
N GLY A 170 15.25 12.83 6.15
CA GLY A 170 14.28 12.74 7.24
C GLY A 170 14.00 11.31 7.68
N LEU A 171 13.83 10.39 6.72
CA LEU A 171 13.67 8.96 7.02
C LEU A 171 14.92 8.38 7.66
N SER A 172 16.10 8.68 7.11
CA SER A 172 17.37 8.14 7.62
C SER A 172 17.70 8.66 9.02
N LEU A 173 17.62 9.99 9.23
CA LEU A 173 17.86 10.60 10.52
C LEU A 173 16.77 10.24 11.53
N GLY A 174 15.50 10.20 11.10
CA GLY A 174 14.38 9.82 11.94
C GLY A 174 14.49 8.39 12.45
N THR A 175 14.83 7.44 11.58
CA THR A 175 15.05 6.04 11.98
C THR A 175 16.24 5.90 12.92
N ALA A 176 17.36 6.57 12.64
CA ALA A 176 18.54 6.57 13.49
C ALA A 176 18.23 7.15 14.88
N LEU A 177 17.54 8.29 14.94
CA LEU A 177 17.18 8.96 16.18
C LEU A 177 16.19 8.15 17.02
N VAL A 178 15.13 7.63 16.40
CA VAL A 178 14.12 6.77 17.06
C VAL A 178 14.79 5.50 17.59
N THR A 179 15.73 4.90 16.85
CA THR A 179 16.47 3.73 17.31
C THR A 179 17.37 4.07 18.49
N ALA A 180 18.17 5.13 18.40
CA ALA A 180 19.10 5.53 19.46
C ALA A 180 18.38 5.92 20.77
N LEU A 181 17.25 6.61 20.67
CA LEU A 181 16.45 7.01 21.84
C LEU A 181 15.55 5.87 22.36
N GLY A 182 15.16 4.94 21.49
CA GLY A 182 14.32 3.78 21.84
C GLY A 182 14.93 2.91 22.93
N PHE A 183 16.26 2.80 22.97
CA PHE A 183 16.97 2.07 24.02
C PHE A 183 17.04 2.82 25.37
N LYS A 184 16.68 4.11 25.42
CA LYS A 184 16.79 4.94 26.62
C LYS A 184 15.45 5.39 27.20
N LEU A 185 14.41 5.52 26.36
CA LEU A 185 13.14 6.13 26.73
C LEU A 185 11.95 5.25 26.24
N ASN A 186 11.08 4.85 27.14
CA ASN A 186 9.94 3.96 26.82
C ASN A 186 9.04 4.47 25.70
N PHE A 187 8.80 5.77 25.60
CA PHE A 187 8.02 6.35 24.51
C PHE A 187 8.69 6.12 23.15
N PHE A 188 10.00 6.36 23.05
CA PHE A 188 10.77 6.12 21.82
C PHE A 188 10.90 4.63 21.51
N TYR A 189 10.89 3.75 22.51
CA TYR A 189 10.85 2.31 22.30
C TYR A 189 9.57 1.87 21.58
N GLN A 190 8.42 2.44 21.92
CA GLN A 190 7.17 2.16 21.21
C GLN A 190 7.21 2.63 19.74
N LEU A 191 7.79 3.80 19.46
CA LEU A 191 8.01 4.29 18.11
C LEU A 191 9.01 3.41 17.34
N TYR A 192 10.10 3.00 17.99
CA TYR A 192 11.07 2.05 17.44
C TYR A 192 10.37 0.72 17.08
N ASP A 193 9.60 0.14 18.00
CA ASP A 193 8.87 -1.11 17.75
C ASP A 193 7.91 -0.98 16.56
N LEU A 194 7.18 0.12 16.49
CA LEU A 194 6.15 0.32 15.49
C LEU A 194 6.71 0.61 14.10
N PHE A 195 7.71 1.50 13.99
CA PHE A 195 8.19 1.99 12.70
C PHE A 195 9.47 1.30 12.24
N VAL A 196 10.44 1.08 13.13
CA VAL A 196 11.72 0.50 12.73
C VAL A 196 11.64 -1.03 12.76
N ARG A 197 11.32 -1.61 13.91
CA ARG A 197 11.30 -3.05 14.04
C ARG A 197 10.25 -3.72 13.16
N ARG A 198 8.99 -3.26 13.19
CA ARG A 198 7.90 -3.93 12.44
C ARG A 198 7.94 -3.63 10.96
N VAL A 199 8.17 -2.36 10.56
CA VAL A 199 8.07 -1.96 9.15
C VAL A 199 9.35 -2.27 8.38
N LEU A 200 10.52 -2.11 8.98
CA LEU A 200 11.78 -2.29 8.28
C LEU A 200 12.40 -3.67 8.58
N ILE A 201 12.64 -3.98 9.85
CA ILE A 201 13.42 -5.17 10.22
C ILE A 201 12.59 -6.44 10.04
N LEU A 202 11.40 -6.52 10.66
CA LEU A 202 10.58 -7.73 10.61
C LEU A 202 10.11 -8.04 9.20
N SER A 203 9.67 -7.02 8.45
CA SER A 203 9.25 -7.21 7.07
C SER A 203 10.40 -7.71 6.18
N ALA A 204 11.63 -7.24 6.40
CA ALA A 204 12.81 -7.72 5.68
C ALA A 204 13.17 -9.15 6.07
N ASN A 205 13.15 -9.46 7.37
CA ASN A 205 13.46 -10.80 7.89
C ASN A 205 12.45 -11.85 7.38
N LEU A 206 11.16 -11.52 7.36
CA LEU A 206 10.13 -12.42 6.84
C LEU A 206 10.40 -12.86 5.40
N LYS A 207 11.02 -12.04 4.57
CA LYS A 207 11.36 -12.41 3.19
C LYS A 207 12.34 -13.58 3.14
N PHE A 208 13.33 -13.63 4.05
CA PHE A 208 14.27 -14.73 4.17
C PHE A 208 13.61 -15.97 4.77
N ILE A 209 12.74 -15.81 5.77
CA ILE A 209 11.96 -16.91 6.35
C ILE A 209 11.07 -17.58 5.28
N TYR A 210 10.42 -16.80 4.43
CA TYR A 210 9.65 -17.34 3.31
C TYR A 210 10.52 -18.07 2.29
N TYR A 211 11.72 -17.56 2.04
CA TYR A 211 12.70 -18.28 1.19
C TYR A 211 13.10 -19.62 1.82
N ASP A 212 13.43 -19.63 3.10
CA ASP A 212 13.84 -20.84 3.81
C ASP A 212 12.74 -21.91 3.74
N TYR A 213 11.50 -21.56 4.06
CA TYR A 213 10.37 -22.47 3.97
C TYR A 213 10.16 -23.01 2.55
N PHE A 214 10.03 -22.12 1.55
CA PHE A 214 9.72 -22.51 0.17
C PHE A 214 10.91 -23.06 -0.62
N SER A 215 12.11 -23.03 -0.07
CA SER A 215 13.26 -23.74 -0.66
C SER A 215 13.11 -25.27 -0.58
N THR A 216 12.32 -25.75 0.36
CA THR A 216 12.06 -27.19 0.62
C THR A 216 10.60 -27.59 0.40
N HIS A 217 9.68 -26.64 0.19
CA HIS A 217 8.25 -26.89 0.06
C HIS A 217 7.73 -26.49 -1.33
N THR A 218 6.55 -27.00 -1.67
CA THR A 218 5.93 -26.77 -2.99
C THR A 218 5.59 -25.30 -3.21
N LEU A 219 6.02 -24.75 -4.35
CA LEU A 219 5.66 -23.41 -4.80
C LEU A 219 4.18 -23.37 -5.21
N ILE A 220 3.49 -22.26 -4.93
CA ILE A 220 2.04 -22.18 -5.15
C ILE A 220 1.63 -21.75 -6.57
N GLY A 221 2.54 -21.19 -7.37
CA GLY A 221 2.22 -20.71 -8.72
C GLY A 221 1.07 -19.70 -8.72
N LEU A 222 0.08 -19.95 -9.56
CA LEU A 222 -1.15 -19.16 -9.64
C LEU A 222 -2.24 -19.60 -8.64
N ALA A 223 -2.01 -20.66 -7.87
CA ALA A 223 -2.99 -21.15 -6.89
C ALA A 223 -3.39 -20.02 -5.91
N GLY A 224 -4.65 -20.05 -5.48
CA GLY A 224 -5.22 -19.02 -4.59
C GLY A 224 -5.58 -17.71 -5.27
N THR A 225 -5.08 -17.42 -6.48
CA THR A 225 -5.50 -16.27 -7.28
C THR A 225 -6.80 -16.57 -8.06
N LEU A 226 -7.41 -15.54 -8.65
CA LEU A 226 -8.56 -15.75 -9.56
C LEU A 226 -8.17 -16.56 -10.79
N TRP A 227 -7.01 -16.30 -11.35
CA TRP A 227 -6.52 -17.03 -12.51
C TRP A 227 -6.32 -18.51 -12.19
N GLY A 228 -5.75 -18.80 -11.00
CA GLY A 228 -5.62 -20.17 -10.52
C GLY A 228 -6.98 -20.88 -10.40
N LYS A 229 -7.99 -20.20 -9.85
CA LYS A 229 -9.35 -20.74 -9.76
C LYS A 229 -9.98 -20.98 -11.14
N PHE A 230 -9.81 -20.04 -12.07
CA PHE A 230 -10.30 -20.19 -13.44
C PHE A 230 -9.64 -21.35 -14.17
N LEU A 231 -8.35 -21.59 -13.91
CA LEU A 231 -7.57 -22.69 -14.48
C LEU A 231 -7.74 -24.01 -13.73
N GLY A 232 -8.55 -24.05 -12.68
CA GLY A 232 -8.75 -25.27 -11.85
C GLY A 232 -7.51 -25.68 -11.06
N ILE A 233 -6.65 -24.74 -10.69
CA ILE A 233 -5.44 -25.02 -9.91
C ILE A 233 -5.79 -24.97 -8.44
N ASP A 234 -5.72 -26.12 -7.76
CA ASP A 234 -5.95 -26.21 -6.33
C ASP A 234 -4.81 -25.60 -5.51
N PHE A 235 -5.17 -25.05 -4.38
CA PHE A 235 -4.20 -24.51 -3.44
C PHE A 235 -3.52 -25.65 -2.70
N PRO A 236 -2.17 -25.78 -2.72
CA PRO A 236 -1.47 -26.99 -2.25
C PRO A 236 -1.37 -27.10 -0.73
N TYR A 237 -1.91 -26.15 0.04
CA TYR A 237 -1.84 -26.10 1.49
C TYR A 237 -3.24 -25.99 2.09
N GLU A 238 -3.42 -26.58 3.29
CA GLU A 238 -4.70 -26.50 4.01
C GLU A 238 -4.97 -25.13 4.60
N GLU A 239 -3.91 -24.44 5.04
CA GLU A 239 -3.97 -23.12 5.67
C GLU A 239 -3.38 -22.01 4.78
N ARG A 240 -3.65 -20.76 5.15
CA ARG A 240 -3.01 -19.60 4.50
C ARG A 240 -1.51 -19.60 4.79
N ILE A 241 -0.71 -19.25 3.79
CA ILE A 241 0.76 -19.28 3.91
C ILE A 241 1.25 -18.47 5.12
N GLY A 242 0.70 -17.27 5.36
CA GLY A 242 1.09 -16.46 6.51
C GLY A 242 0.80 -17.11 7.87
N ILE A 243 -0.21 -17.98 7.98
CA ILE A 243 -0.51 -18.77 9.18
C ILE A 243 0.50 -19.91 9.31
N ILE A 244 0.79 -20.61 8.21
CA ILE A 244 1.80 -21.69 8.19
C ILE A 244 3.15 -21.14 8.67
N ILE A 245 3.62 -20.05 8.11
CA ILE A 245 4.89 -19.40 8.52
C ILE A 245 4.85 -18.95 9.98
N SER A 246 3.72 -18.43 10.44
CA SER A 246 3.58 -18.03 11.85
C SER A 246 3.63 -19.21 12.80
N THR A 247 3.05 -20.31 12.42
CA THR A 247 3.03 -21.54 13.23
C THR A 247 4.42 -22.16 13.28
N GLU A 248 5.08 -22.32 12.13
CA GLU A 248 6.37 -23.00 12.01
C GLU A 248 7.53 -22.22 12.65
N TYR A 249 7.62 -20.92 12.37
CA TYR A 249 8.79 -20.12 12.77
C TYR A 249 8.57 -19.32 14.05
N PHE A 250 7.33 -19.03 14.45
CA PHE A 250 7.03 -18.21 15.62
C PHE A 250 6.18 -18.93 16.68
N ASN A 251 5.72 -20.17 16.40
CA ASN A 251 4.82 -20.94 17.25
C ASN A 251 3.54 -20.15 17.65
N LYS A 252 2.96 -19.44 16.67
CA LYS A 252 1.79 -18.55 16.83
C LYS A 252 0.75 -18.78 15.72
N PRO A 253 -0.08 -19.83 15.83
CA PRO A 253 -1.08 -20.17 14.80
C PRO A 253 -2.19 -19.11 14.66
N GLU A 254 -2.40 -18.26 15.65
CA GLU A 254 -3.36 -17.15 15.61
C GLU A 254 -2.84 -15.92 14.84
N MET A 255 -1.55 -15.87 14.52
CA MET A 255 -0.92 -14.77 13.81
C MET A 255 -0.87 -15.06 12.31
N ASN A 256 -0.97 -14.02 11.49
CA ASN A 256 -0.75 -14.10 10.05
C ASN A 256 0.50 -13.27 9.68
N SER A 257 1.60 -13.96 9.40
CA SER A 257 2.89 -13.36 9.03
C SER A 257 2.91 -13.02 7.54
N ASN A 258 2.33 -11.88 7.19
CA ASN A 258 2.35 -11.40 5.81
C ASN A 258 3.75 -10.96 5.40
N THR A 259 4.07 -11.14 4.13
CA THR A 259 5.33 -10.68 3.53
C THR A 259 5.10 -9.86 2.27
N GLY A 260 6.14 -9.13 1.83
CA GLY A 260 6.07 -8.26 0.67
C GLY A 260 6.26 -8.98 -0.67
N PHE A 261 6.12 -8.22 -1.74
CA PHE A 261 6.06 -8.72 -3.12
C PHE A 261 7.32 -9.48 -3.58
N TRP A 262 8.52 -9.22 -3.05
CA TRP A 262 9.71 -10.01 -3.38
C TRP A 262 9.58 -11.46 -2.95
N ALA A 263 9.10 -11.69 -1.73
CA ALA A 263 8.85 -13.05 -1.26
C ALA A 263 7.64 -13.67 -1.96
N GLU A 264 6.60 -12.86 -2.33
CA GLU A 264 5.51 -13.33 -3.17
C GLU A 264 6.03 -13.90 -4.49
N GLY A 265 6.93 -13.18 -5.17
CA GLY A 265 7.55 -13.68 -6.38
C GLY A 265 8.20 -15.04 -6.16
N TYR A 266 8.96 -15.18 -5.07
CA TYR A 266 9.66 -16.43 -4.76
C TYR A 266 8.71 -17.58 -4.43
N TYR A 267 7.78 -17.43 -3.48
CA TYR A 267 6.93 -18.55 -3.09
C TYR A 267 5.92 -18.96 -4.17
N ARG A 268 5.68 -18.07 -5.16
CA ARG A 268 4.88 -18.43 -6.33
C ARG A 268 5.67 -19.14 -7.42
N PHE A 269 6.79 -18.57 -7.85
CA PHE A 269 7.49 -18.99 -9.07
C PHE A 269 9.01 -19.16 -8.88
N GLY A 270 9.49 -19.28 -7.64
CA GLY A 270 10.91 -19.41 -7.33
C GLY A 270 11.71 -18.16 -7.69
N LEU A 271 12.99 -18.34 -8.02
CA LEU A 271 13.88 -17.23 -8.37
C LEU A 271 13.41 -16.44 -9.60
N PHE A 272 12.80 -17.12 -10.57
CA PHE A 272 12.20 -16.46 -11.74
C PHE A 272 11.04 -15.51 -11.31
N GLY A 273 10.27 -15.89 -10.31
CA GLY A 273 9.19 -15.06 -9.78
C GLY A 273 9.67 -13.72 -9.22
N ILE A 274 10.87 -13.68 -8.64
CA ILE A 274 11.48 -12.42 -8.16
C ILE A 274 11.71 -11.44 -9.32
N LEU A 275 12.21 -11.92 -10.46
CA LEU A 275 12.37 -11.09 -11.67
C LEU A 275 11.03 -10.64 -12.21
N LEU A 276 10.04 -11.55 -12.24
CA LEU A 276 8.68 -11.25 -12.72
C LEU A 276 8.01 -10.15 -11.89
N VAL A 277 8.04 -10.23 -10.57
CA VAL A 277 7.46 -9.18 -9.73
C VAL A 277 8.25 -7.86 -9.82
N GLY A 278 9.56 -7.92 -10.06
CA GLY A 278 10.37 -6.74 -10.37
C GLY A 278 9.92 -6.04 -11.65
N ILE A 279 9.66 -6.79 -12.72
CA ILE A 279 9.09 -6.27 -13.99
C ILE A 279 7.71 -5.65 -13.75
N ILE A 280 6.82 -6.35 -13.05
CA ILE A 280 5.47 -5.85 -12.75
C ILE A 280 5.53 -4.55 -11.94
N PHE A 281 6.42 -4.50 -10.95
CA PHE A 281 6.65 -3.30 -10.15
C PHE A 281 7.16 -2.12 -11.00
N ALA A 282 8.11 -2.37 -11.91
CA ALA A 282 8.60 -1.35 -12.83
C ALA A 282 7.49 -0.79 -13.74
N LEU A 283 6.66 -1.65 -14.32
CA LEU A 283 5.52 -1.24 -15.14
C LEU A 283 4.52 -0.40 -14.34
N LEU A 284 4.26 -0.76 -13.08
CA LEU A 284 3.42 0.03 -12.18
C LEU A 284 4.00 1.43 -11.95
N ILE A 285 5.31 1.54 -11.71
CA ILE A 285 5.98 2.84 -11.54
C ILE A 285 5.88 3.69 -12.80
N LEU A 286 6.05 3.11 -14.00
CA LEU A 286 5.89 3.84 -15.26
C LEU A 286 4.45 4.38 -15.45
N VAL A 287 3.44 3.61 -15.09
CA VAL A 287 2.03 4.05 -15.12
C VAL A 287 1.80 5.21 -14.16
N ILE A 288 2.38 5.17 -12.95
CA ILE A 288 2.28 6.25 -11.96
C ILE A 288 3.05 7.49 -12.42
N ASP A 289 4.21 7.31 -13.03
CA ASP A 289 5.01 8.43 -13.56
C ASP A 289 4.27 9.16 -14.68
N GLU A 290 3.66 8.41 -15.60
CA GLU A 290 2.84 9.01 -16.66
C GLU A 290 1.61 9.74 -16.07
N PHE A 291 0.96 9.18 -15.07
CA PHE A 291 -0.11 9.84 -14.34
C PHE A 291 0.36 11.14 -13.66
N ALA A 292 1.60 11.16 -13.14
CA ALA A 292 2.20 12.34 -12.55
C ALA A 292 2.47 13.45 -13.59
N LYS A 293 2.89 13.08 -14.80
CA LYS A 293 3.06 14.06 -15.93
C LYS A 293 1.75 14.76 -16.27
N TRP A 294 0.60 14.06 -16.18
CA TRP A 294 -0.71 14.65 -16.50
C TRP A 294 -1.35 15.43 -15.36
N ASN A 295 -1.15 14.98 -14.12
CA ASN A 295 -1.90 15.48 -12.96
C ASN A 295 -1.03 16.24 -11.95
N GLY A 296 0.28 16.22 -12.14
CA GLY A 296 1.28 16.81 -11.25
C GLY A 296 1.83 15.79 -10.23
N TYR A 297 3.12 15.91 -9.97
CA TYR A 297 3.89 14.98 -9.13
C TYR A 297 3.30 14.82 -7.72
N SER A 298 3.00 15.96 -7.05
CA SER A 298 2.44 15.96 -5.71
C SER A 298 1.10 15.24 -5.61
N PHE A 299 0.25 15.43 -6.63
CA PHE A 299 -1.06 14.78 -6.70
C PHE A 299 -0.93 13.27 -6.89
N ALA A 300 -0.09 12.85 -7.84
CA ALA A 300 0.15 11.43 -8.11
C ALA A 300 0.77 10.72 -6.91
N LEU A 301 1.83 11.31 -6.32
CA LEU A 301 2.52 10.74 -5.16
C LEU A 301 1.60 10.63 -3.94
N GLY A 302 0.80 11.67 -3.65
CA GLY A 302 -0.12 11.66 -2.51
C GLY A 302 -1.17 10.55 -2.58
N ILE A 303 -1.58 10.13 -3.79
CA ILE A 303 -2.55 9.05 -3.98
C ILE A 303 -1.88 7.68 -4.00
N SER A 304 -0.72 7.55 -4.68
CA SER A 304 -0.10 6.25 -4.94
C SER A 304 0.79 5.76 -3.80
N PHE A 305 1.37 6.67 -3.01
CA PHE A 305 2.40 6.34 -2.03
C PHE A 305 1.97 5.25 -1.06
N PHE A 306 0.77 5.37 -0.47
CA PHE A 306 0.32 4.40 0.51
C PHE A 306 0.07 3.02 -0.11
N ALA A 307 -0.50 2.95 -1.31
CA ALA A 307 -0.68 1.69 -2.02
C ALA A 307 0.65 1.00 -2.35
N ILE A 308 1.66 1.77 -2.77
CA ILE A 308 3.02 1.25 -3.00
C ILE A 308 3.68 0.82 -1.68
N PHE A 309 3.48 1.59 -0.62
CA PHE A 309 4.00 1.26 0.71
C PHE A 309 3.46 -0.09 1.22
N THR A 310 2.18 -0.40 0.97
CA THR A 310 1.58 -1.69 1.37
C THR A 310 2.22 -2.90 0.69
N LEU A 311 2.92 -2.73 -0.43
CA LEU A 311 3.67 -3.81 -1.09
C LEU A 311 4.88 -4.31 -0.29
N ASN A 312 5.28 -3.57 0.75
CA ASN A 312 6.31 -4.06 1.66
C ASN A 312 5.84 -5.26 2.50
N ASP A 313 4.54 -5.33 2.79
CA ASP A 313 3.91 -6.38 3.60
C ASP A 313 2.81 -7.14 2.83
N GLY A 314 2.60 -6.82 1.56
CA GLY A 314 1.59 -7.42 0.68
C GLY A 314 2.11 -7.82 -0.68
N GLY A 315 1.43 -8.77 -1.30
CA GLY A 315 1.75 -9.25 -2.65
C GLY A 315 1.31 -8.26 -3.73
N ILE A 316 2.14 -8.12 -4.77
CA ILE A 316 1.83 -7.27 -5.93
C ILE A 316 0.82 -7.95 -6.86
N ILE A 317 0.93 -9.28 -7.04
CA ILE A 317 0.06 -10.06 -7.92
C ILE A 317 -1.37 -10.04 -7.40
N ASP A 318 -1.56 -10.35 -6.11
CA ASP A 318 -2.88 -10.31 -5.48
C ASP A 318 -3.46 -8.88 -5.44
N SER A 319 -2.60 -7.86 -5.26
CA SER A 319 -3.01 -6.46 -5.19
C SER A 319 -3.46 -5.89 -6.54
N ILE A 320 -2.89 -6.37 -7.66
CA ILE A 320 -3.28 -5.95 -9.02
C ILE A 320 -4.60 -6.58 -9.44
N ILE A 321 -4.91 -7.80 -8.99
CA ILE A 321 -6.10 -8.52 -9.48
C ILE A 321 -7.40 -7.98 -8.87
N PHE A 322 -7.44 -7.77 -7.54
CA PHE A 322 -8.61 -7.23 -6.81
C PHE A 322 -8.25 -6.34 -5.63
N GLY A 323 -6.96 -6.06 -5.47
CA GLY A 323 -6.48 -5.20 -4.41
C GLY A 323 -6.51 -3.70 -4.77
N PRO A 324 -5.87 -2.88 -3.95
CA PRO A 324 -5.82 -1.42 -4.15
C PRO A 324 -5.12 -1.01 -5.45
N LEU A 325 -4.16 -1.80 -5.94
CA LEU A 325 -3.45 -1.48 -7.18
C LEU A 325 -4.35 -1.55 -8.41
N THR A 326 -5.41 -2.37 -8.40
CA THR A 326 -6.43 -2.36 -9.48
C THR A 326 -7.04 -0.98 -9.64
N VAL A 327 -7.47 -0.37 -8.50
CA VAL A 327 -8.09 0.96 -8.51
C VAL A 327 -7.06 2.05 -8.81
N LEU A 328 -5.84 1.90 -8.32
CA LEU A 328 -4.76 2.84 -8.62
C LEU A 328 -4.44 2.87 -10.12
N ILE A 329 -4.24 1.69 -10.75
CA ILE A 329 -3.97 1.58 -12.19
C ILE A 329 -5.14 2.16 -12.99
N PHE A 330 -6.38 1.80 -12.63
CA PHE A 330 -7.57 2.37 -13.25
C PHE A 330 -7.58 3.90 -13.15
N LEU A 331 -7.31 4.45 -11.97
CA LEU A 331 -7.25 5.89 -11.76
C LEU A 331 -6.15 6.54 -12.62
N CYS A 332 -4.96 5.93 -12.65
CA CYS A 332 -3.83 6.42 -13.44
C CYS A 332 -4.12 6.48 -14.94
N LEU A 333 -4.84 5.49 -15.47
CA LEU A 333 -5.15 5.42 -16.90
C LEU A 333 -6.31 6.32 -17.32
N PHE A 334 -7.29 6.55 -16.45
CA PHE A 334 -8.57 7.15 -16.82
C PHE A 334 -8.85 8.53 -16.22
N TYR A 335 -8.23 8.91 -15.10
CA TYR A 335 -8.50 10.20 -14.45
C TYR A 335 -7.59 11.32 -14.97
N ASN A 336 -8.19 12.47 -15.25
CA ASN A 336 -7.49 13.69 -15.60
C ASN A 336 -8.00 14.87 -14.77
N LYS A 337 -7.10 15.45 -14.00
CA LYS A 337 -7.35 16.66 -13.22
C LYS A 337 -7.82 17.85 -14.08
N GLY A 338 -7.27 18.02 -15.28
CA GLY A 338 -7.64 19.09 -16.19
C GLY A 338 -9.12 19.11 -16.59
N ASP A 339 -9.74 17.94 -16.78
CA ASP A 339 -11.16 17.82 -17.11
C ASP A 339 -12.07 18.16 -15.93
N ASP A 340 -11.57 17.93 -14.73
CA ASP A 340 -12.25 18.26 -13.48
C ASP A 340 -12.26 19.79 -13.20
N PHE A 341 -11.27 20.52 -13.73
CA PHE A 341 -11.13 21.98 -13.55
C PHE A 341 -11.79 22.84 -14.64
N LYS A 342 -11.99 22.33 -15.86
CA LYS A 342 -12.55 23.12 -16.98
C LYS A 342 -13.91 23.79 -16.67
N LYS A 343 -14.77 23.17 -15.86
CA LYS A 343 -16.08 23.74 -15.49
C LYS A 343 -16.03 24.82 -14.41
N LEU A 344 -15.00 24.87 -13.60
CA LEU A 344 -14.84 25.94 -12.61
C LEU A 344 -14.46 27.26 -13.30
N ARG A 345 -13.62 27.19 -14.35
CA ARG A 345 -13.29 28.37 -15.18
C ARG A 345 -14.50 28.92 -15.92
N MET A 346 -15.31 28.06 -16.55
CA MET A 346 -16.53 28.53 -17.24
C MET A 346 -17.56 29.15 -16.28
N LYS A 347 -17.76 28.59 -15.07
CA LYS A 347 -18.66 29.21 -14.09
C LYS A 347 -18.20 30.57 -13.58
N THR A 348 -16.88 30.80 -13.46
CA THR A 348 -16.32 32.11 -13.06
C THR A 348 -16.37 33.12 -14.16
N GLU A 349 -16.37 32.71 -15.41
CA GLU A 349 -16.56 33.63 -16.56
C GLU A 349 -18.03 34.05 -16.73
N TYR A 350 -18.98 33.11 -16.55
CA TYR A 350 -20.41 33.41 -16.58
C TYR A 350 -20.94 34.19 -15.35
N SER A 351 -20.20 34.23 -14.25
CA SER A 351 -20.59 35.02 -13.06
C SER A 351 -20.02 36.46 -13.09
N LYS A 352 -19.29 36.81 -14.15
CA LYS A 352 -18.71 38.15 -14.37
C LYS A 352 -19.37 38.91 -15.54
N ILE A 353 -20.40 38.32 -16.15
CA ILE A 353 -21.32 38.96 -17.08
C ILE A 353 -22.66 39.18 -16.35
#